data_f6d2c5c5fec2262e9fc2c73f9075ce2d
#
_entry.id   f6d2c5c5fec2262e9fc2c73f9075ce2d
#
_cell.length_a   1.000
_cell.length_b   1.000
_cell.length_c   1.000
_cell.angle_alpha   90.00
_cell.angle_beta   90.00
_cell.angle_gamma   90.00
#
_symmetry.space_group_name_H-M   'P 1'
#
loop_
_entity.id
_entity.type
_entity.pdbx_description
1 polymer ?
#
loop_
_entity_poly.entity_id
_entity_poly.type
_entity_poly.pdbx_seq_one_letter_code
_entity_poly.pdbx_strand_id
1 'polypeptide(L)'
;CESADFDIVSAVHDELTDNAAGYDGAEGYEYALHAAECALQAAELARAHAGDDYIKYNNIRDGFMAENVAWISARESAQGRGAIMISGHDGHVAAKAPYYTPMGAHLKERFGDGYFVIGTDFFKTRCNINSSEGTGRGNHSFCSADPLAAQAKRLGGSYYLDFAGVSEGGETYTLLHSAMTMGSLGEGYTFLMKLLPQSYRTADIPAELYDAMIFVYSASPITLTE
;
A
#
# COMPACT_ATOMS: atom_id res chain seq x y z
N CYS A 1 -5.21 -13.32 -19.35
CA CYS A 1 -5.07 -12.65 -20.66
C CYS A 1 -4.55 -13.68 -21.66
N GLU A 2 -5.32 -13.93 -22.73
CA GLU A 2 -4.84 -14.73 -23.86
C GLU A 2 -3.76 -13.93 -24.60
N SER A 3 -2.86 -14.60 -25.33
CA SER A 3 -1.77 -13.93 -26.07
C SER A 3 -2.31 -12.91 -27.10
N ALA A 4 -3.48 -13.16 -27.66
CA ALA A 4 -4.15 -12.27 -28.59
C ALA A 4 -4.55 -10.92 -27.97
N ASP A 5 -4.97 -10.90 -26.70
CA ASP A 5 -5.34 -9.65 -26.01
C ASP A 5 -4.10 -8.77 -25.77
N PHE A 6 -2.97 -9.39 -25.46
CA PHE A 6 -1.70 -8.69 -25.27
C PHE A 6 -1.24 -8.04 -26.60
N ASP A 7 -1.31 -8.78 -27.70
CA ASP A 7 -0.88 -8.28 -29.01
C ASP A 7 -1.71 -7.08 -29.47
N ILE A 8 -3.02 -7.07 -29.16
CA ILE A 8 -3.91 -5.93 -29.45
C ILE A 8 -3.51 -4.70 -28.64
N VAL A 9 -3.30 -4.88 -27.31
CA VAL A 9 -2.94 -3.76 -26.43
C VAL A 9 -1.56 -3.21 -26.80
N SER A 10 -0.59 -4.09 -27.12
CA SER A 10 0.73 -3.68 -27.61
C SER A 10 0.63 -2.87 -28.90
N ALA A 11 -0.16 -3.32 -29.87
CA ALA A 11 -0.35 -2.60 -31.12
C ALA A 11 -0.97 -1.21 -30.91
N VAL A 12 -1.92 -1.06 -29.99
CA VAL A 12 -2.50 0.24 -29.64
C VAL A 12 -1.47 1.15 -28.98
N HIS A 13 -0.69 0.63 -28.05
CA HIS A 13 0.38 1.38 -27.38
C HIS A 13 1.44 1.85 -28.40
N ASP A 14 1.88 0.95 -29.28
CA ASP A 14 2.87 1.26 -30.32
C ASP A 14 2.35 2.33 -31.27
N GLU A 15 1.08 2.21 -31.72
CA GLU A 15 0.44 3.23 -32.55
C GLU A 15 0.41 4.60 -31.89
N LEU A 16 0.02 4.68 -30.62
CA LEU A 16 -0.02 5.93 -29.87
C LEU A 16 1.39 6.51 -29.66
N THR A 17 2.39 5.66 -29.48
CA THR A 17 3.79 6.08 -29.26
C THR A 17 4.45 6.53 -30.57
N ASP A 18 4.34 5.73 -31.63
CA ASP A 18 5.00 5.98 -32.90
C ASP A 18 4.42 7.21 -33.63
N ASN A 19 3.13 7.46 -33.44
CA ASN A 19 2.42 8.58 -34.04
C ASN A 19 2.20 9.75 -33.07
N ALA A 20 2.98 9.86 -31.99
CA ALA A 20 2.84 10.90 -30.96
C ALA A 20 2.75 12.32 -31.54
N ALA A 21 3.54 12.63 -32.58
CA ALA A 21 3.50 13.94 -33.27
C ALA A 21 2.17 14.21 -33.96
N GLY A 22 1.45 13.16 -34.40
CA GLY A 22 0.11 13.29 -35.01
C GLY A 22 -0.98 13.58 -33.97
N TYR A 23 -0.73 13.29 -32.74
CA TYR A 23 -1.64 13.52 -31.60
C TYR A 23 -1.27 14.74 -30.76
N ASP A 24 -0.23 15.50 -31.16
CA ASP A 24 0.23 16.68 -30.41
C ASP A 24 -0.92 17.70 -30.26
N GLY A 25 -1.19 18.08 -29.01
CA GLY A 25 -2.32 18.95 -28.67
C GLY A 25 -3.71 18.28 -28.69
N ALA A 26 -3.82 16.99 -29.01
CA ALA A 26 -5.09 16.28 -28.93
C ALA A 26 -5.55 16.09 -27.49
N GLU A 27 -6.78 16.50 -27.19
CA GLU A 27 -7.36 16.32 -25.87
C GLU A 27 -7.44 14.84 -25.52
N GLY A 28 -6.91 14.48 -24.36
CA GLY A 28 -6.95 13.09 -23.84
C GLY A 28 -5.85 12.17 -24.36
N TYR A 29 -4.97 12.60 -25.26
CA TYR A 29 -3.90 11.75 -25.78
C TYR A 29 -3.01 11.15 -24.68
N GLU A 30 -2.56 11.97 -23.74
CA GLU A 30 -1.73 11.50 -22.62
C GLU A 30 -2.44 10.46 -21.74
N TYR A 31 -3.76 10.59 -21.57
CA TYR A 31 -4.55 9.60 -20.83
C TYR A 31 -4.72 8.30 -21.63
N ALA A 32 -4.90 8.39 -22.94
CA ALA A 32 -5.03 7.22 -23.81
C ALA A 32 -3.72 6.42 -23.83
N LEU A 33 -2.58 7.10 -23.95
CA LEU A 33 -1.26 6.49 -23.91
C LEU A 33 -1.03 5.80 -22.53
N HIS A 34 -1.26 6.53 -21.44
CA HIS A 34 -1.09 5.96 -20.10
C HIS A 34 -2.06 4.80 -19.80
N ALA A 35 -3.27 4.85 -20.33
CA ALA A 35 -4.22 3.72 -20.23
C ALA A 35 -3.71 2.48 -20.98
N ALA A 36 -3.08 2.66 -22.14
CA ALA A 36 -2.44 1.57 -22.87
C ALA A 36 -1.24 0.99 -22.10
N GLU A 37 -0.41 1.84 -21.50
CA GLU A 37 0.68 1.44 -20.59
C GLU A 37 0.14 0.61 -19.40
N CYS A 38 -0.90 1.07 -18.71
CA CYS A 38 -1.54 0.35 -17.62
C CYS A 38 -2.10 -1.02 -18.06
N ALA A 39 -2.62 -1.12 -19.28
CA ALA A 39 -3.10 -2.38 -19.82
C ALA A 39 -1.95 -3.36 -20.12
N LEU A 40 -0.80 -2.88 -20.60
CA LEU A 40 0.42 -3.68 -20.75
C LEU A 40 0.95 -4.15 -19.38
N GLN A 41 1.00 -3.27 -18.38
CA GLN A 41 1.36 -3.62 -17.01
C GLN A 41 0.44 -4.72 -16.45
N ALA A 42 -0.87 -4.61 -16.67
CA ALA A 42 -1.84 -5.63 -16.23
C ALA A 42 -1.60 -6.99 -16.90
N ALA A 43 -1.25 -6.99 -18.18
CA ALA A 43 -0.93 -8.22 -18.92
C ALA A 43 0.38 -8.85 -18.42
N GLU A 44 1.40 -8.05 -18.10
CA GLU A 44 2.65 -8.54 -17.50
C GLU A 44 2.41 -9.12 -16.11
N LEU A 45 1.61 -8.46 -15.27
CA LEU A 45 1.22 -8.97 -13.96
C LEU A 45 0.49 -10.32 -14.04
N ALA A 46 -0.41 -10.48 -15.00
CA ALA A 46 -1.10 -11.75 -15.23
C ALA A 46 -0.13 -12.89 -15.57
N ARG A 47 0.91 -12.60 -16.37
CA ARG A 47 1.97 -13.57 -16.68
C ARG A 47 2.83 -13.89 -15.44
N ALA A 48 3.21 -12.88 -14.66
CA ALA A 48 3.99 -13.07 -13.45
C ALA A 48 3.22 -13.87 -12.40
N HIS A 49 1.91 -13.65 -12.28
CA HIS A 49 1.04 -14.39 -11.35
C HIS A 49 0.94 -15.87 -11.70
N ALA A 50 0.95 -16.23 -12.98
CA ALA A 50 0.95 -17.62 -13.44
C ALA A 50 2.24 -18.39 -13.10
N GLY A 51 3.31 -17.69 -12.69
CA GLY A 51 4.63 -18.28 -12.43
C GLY A 51 4.89 -18.74 -11.00
N ASP A 52 3.91 -18.70 -10.09
CA ASP A 52 3.99 -19.08 -8.66
C ASP A 52 5.15 -18.39 -7.86
N ASP A 53 5.80 -17.37 -8.41
CA ASP A 53 6.82 -16.58 -7.72
C ASP A 53 6.19 -15.32 -7.09
N TYR A 54 5.76 -15.47 -5.84
CA TYR A 54 5.13 -14.40 -5.06
C TYR A 54 6.03 -13.15 -4.91
N ILE A 55 7.33 -13.33 -4.72
CA ILE A 55 8.26 -12.20 -4.55
C ILE A 55 8.39 -11.43 -5.86
N LYS A 56 8.61 -12.14 -6.97
CA LYS A 56 8.70 -11.54 -8.31
C LYS A 56 7.39 -10.80 -8.66
N TYR A 57 6.25 -11.43 -8.43
CA TYR A 57 4.94 -10.83 -8.68
C TYR A 57 4.76 -9.50 -7.92
N ASN A 58 5.06 -9.48 -6.60
CA ASN A 58 4.90 -8.26 -5.82
C ASN A 58 5.92 -7.17 -6.21
N ASN A 59 7.16 -7.52 -6.54
CA ASN A 59 8.13 -6.54 -7.03
C ASN A 59 7.65 -5.85 -8.33
N ILE A 60 7.12 -6.61 -9.28
CA ILE A 60 6.58 -6.07 -10.53
C ILE A 60 5.35 -5.19 -10.24
N ARG A 61 4.41 -5.69 -9.45
CA ARG A 61 3.17 -4.99 -9.10
C ARG A 61 3.44 -3.67 -8.40
N ASP A 62 4.27 -3.67 -7.38
CA ASP A 62 4.58 -2.46 -6.60
C ASP A 62 5.43 -1.47 -7.40
N GLY A 63 6.30 -1.95 -8.30
CA GLY A 63 6.99 -1.12 -9.28
C GLY A 63 6.02 -0.36 -10.19
N PHE A 64 5.06 -1.06 -10.80
CA PHE A 64 4.03 -0.44 -11.62
C PHE A 64 3.13 0.53 -10.84
N MET A 65 2.77 0.19 -9.60
CA MET A 65 2.04 1.11 -8.73
C MET A 65 2.82 2.42 -8.51
N ALA A 66 4.12 2.34 -8.27
CA ALA A 66 4.97 3.51 -8.09
C ALA A 66 5.11 4.36 -9.37
N GLU A 67 5.23 3.72 -10.53
CA GLU A 67 5.26 4.41 -11.84
C GLU A 67 3.96 5.18 -12.08
N ASN A 68 2.80 4.55 -11.82
CA ASN A 68 1.49 5.18 -11.98
C ASN A 68 1.30 6.35 -11.01
N VAL A 69 1.73 6.22 -9.76
CA VAL A 69 1.72 7.33 -8.78
C VAL A 69 2.60 8.48 -9.25
N ALA A 70 3.78 8.19 -9.79
CA ALA A 70 4.70 9.19 -10.30
C ALA A 70 4.12 9.95 -11.52
N TRP A 71 3.45 9.23 -12.43
CA TRP A 71 2.76 9.84 -13.57
C TRP A 71 1.64 10.77 -13.09
N ILE A 72 0.79 10.34 -12.15
CA ILE A 72 -0.27 11.17 -11.56
C ILE A 72 0.34 12.41 -10.91
N SER A 73 1.39 12.25 -10.10
CA SER A 73 2.06 13.36 -9.41
C SER A 73 2.61 14.40 -10.38
N ALA A 74 3.27 13.97 -11.45
CA ALA A 74 3.80 14.86 -12.48
C ALA A 74 2.67 15.65 -13.17
N ARG A 75 1.56 14.98 -13.48
CA ARG A 75 0.41 15.58 -14.12
C ARG A 75 -0.30 16.60 -13.21
N GLU A 76 -0.52 16.27 -11.95
CA GLU A 76 -1.10 17.19 -10.97
C GLU A 76 -0.21 18.43 -10.78
N SER A 77 1.10 18.22 -10.72
CA SER A 77 2.07 19.32 -10.62
C SER A 77 2.04 20.22 -11.84
N ALA A 78 1.96 19.66 -13.05
CA ALA A 78 1.86 20.44 -14.28
C ALA A 78 0.58 21.31 -14.36
N GLN A 79 -0.46 20.92 -13.61
CA GLN A 79 -1.70 21.68 -13.48
C GLN A 79 -1.70 22.65 -12.28
N GLY A 80 -0.55 22.82 -11.60
CA GLY A 80 -0.42 23.69 -10.42
C GLY A 80 -0.98 23.09 -9.13
N ARG A 81 -1.34 21.81 -9.11
CA ARG A 81 -1.75 21.06 -7.92
C ARG A 81 -0.52 20.37 -7.34
N GLY A 82 0.00 20.91 -6.23
CA GLY A 82 1.34 20.58 -5.73
C GLY A 82 1.49 19.25 -5.01
N ALA A 83 0.42 18.68 -4.46
CA ALA A 83 0.51 17.44 -3.67
C ALA A 83 -0.63 16.48 -4.01
N ILE A 84 -0.33 15.19 -3.96
CA ILE A 84 -1.32 14.11 -4.07
C ILE A 84 -1.31 13.29 -2.79
N MET A 85 -2.46 12.70 -2.44
CA MET A 85 -2.57 11.72 -1.40
C MET A 85 -2.95 10.38 -2.02
N ILE A 86 -2.21 9.34 -1.66
CA ILE A 86 -2.54 7.97 -2.02
C ILE A 86 -2.94 7.20 -0.78
N SER A 87 -3.86 6.26 -0.93
CA SER A 87 -4.27 5.34 0.13
C SER A 87 -4.03 3.91 -0.34
N GLY A 88 -3.39 3.12 0.50
CA GLY A 88 -3.10 1.73 0.23
C GLY A 88 -2.91 0.96 1.53
N HIS A 89 -2.77 -0.35 1.42
CA HIS A 89 -2.37 -1.17 2.56
C HIS A 89 -0.94 -0.81 2.99
N ASP A 90 -0.67 -0.81 4.30
CA ASP A 90 0.63 -0.42 4.86
C ASP A 90 1.81 -1.15 4.21
N GLY A 91 1.64 -2.43 3.86
CA GLY A 91 2.65 -3.22 3.15
C GLY A 91 3.06 -2.69 1.77
N HIS A 92 2.23 -1.83 1.14
CA HIS A 92 2.54 -1.19 -0.15
C HIS A 92 3.07 0.23 0.00
N VAL A 93 2.56 0.98 1.01
CA VAL A 93 2.96 2.38 1.20
C VAL A 93 4.20 2.53 2.07
N ALA A 94 4.54 1.53 2.89
CA ALA A 94 5.74 1.55 3.72
C ALA A 94 7.02 1.74 2.90
N ALA A 95 8.01 2.42 3.47
CA ALA A 95 9.30 2.64 2.82
C ALA A 95 10.15 1.35 2.67
N LYS A 96 9.72 0.25 3.29
CA LYS A 96 10.45 -1.02 3.31
C LYS A 96 9.48 -2.19 3.53
N ALA A 97 9.78 -3.35 2.97
CA ALA A 97 9.13 -4.62 3.29
C ALA A 97 10.16 -5.76 3.36
N PRO A 98 9.89 -6.85 4.11
CA PRO A 98 10.91 -7.87 4.39
C PRO A 98 11.27 -8.75 3.18
N TYR A 99 10.37 -8.92 2.20
CA TYR A 99 10.54 -9.93 1.15
C TYR A 99 10.50 -9.38 -0.27
N TYR A 100 10.04 -8.15 -0.48
CA TYR A 100 9.95 -7.50 -1.79
C TYR A 100 10.13 -5.99 -1.64
N THR A 101 10.35 -5.29 -2.75
CA THR A 101 10.45 -3.83 -2.78
C THR A 101 9.05 -3.24 -2.91
N PRO A 102 8.46 -2.63 -1.85
CA PRO A 102 7.12 -2.09 -1.90
C PRO A 102 7.07 -0.79 -2.72
N MET A 103 5.88 -0.42 -3.18
CA MET A 103 5.62 0.86 -3.87
C MET A 103 6.24 2.05 -3.10
N GLY A 104 6.08 2.07 -1.76
CA GLY A 104 6.62 3.13 -0.91
C GLY A 104 8.15 3.25 -0.97
N ALA A 105 8.88 2.14 -1.11
CA ALA A 105 10.33 2.18 -1.29
C ALA A 105 10.73 2.87 -2.61
N HIS A 106 10.06 2.53 -3.72
CA HIS A 106 10.27 3.19 -5.01
C HIS A 106 9.91 4.68 -4.97
N LEU A 107 8.81 5.03 -4.26
CA LEU A 107 8.41 6.43 -4.10
C LEU A 107 9.38 7.22 -3.23
N LYS A 108 9.92 6.61 -2.16
CA LYS A 108 10.93 7.24 -1.30
C LYS A 108 12.25 7.46 -2.05
N GLU A 109 12.67 6.49 -2.88
CA GLU A 109 13.83 6.64 -3.76
C GLU A 109 13.64 7.79 -4.76
N ARG A 110 12.44 7.90 -5.36
CA ARG A 110 12.14 8.88 -6.40
C ARG A 110 11.93 10.29 -5.88
N PHE A 111 11.22 10.45 -4.77
CA PHE A 111 10.78 11.74 -4.25
C PHE A 111 11.52 12.19 -2.98
N GLY A 112 12.32 11.31 -2.37
CA GLY A 112 13.05 11.63 -1.13
C GLY A 112 12.12 12.13 -0.04
N ASP A 113 12.40 13.32 0.50
CA ASP A 113 11.59 13.98 1.54
C ASP A 113 10.22 14.47 1.03
N GLY A 114 10.00 14.46 -0.28
CA GLY A 114 8.69 14.72 -0.88
C GLY A 114 7.69 13.57 -0.72
N TYR A 115 8.13 12.38 -0.30
CA TYR A 115 7.26 11.25 0.02
C TYR A 115 7.14 11.09 1.52
N PHE A 116 5.97 11.46 2.08
CA PHE A 116 5.66 11.35 3.50
C PHE A 116 4.71 10.18 3.74
N VAL A 117 5.09 9.26 4.62
CA VAL A 117 4.39 8.00 4.84
C VAL A 117 3.69 7.99 6.19
N ILE A 118 2.37 7.77 6.17
CA ILE A 118 1.56 7.59 7.38
C ILE A 118 1.12 6.13 7.45
N GLY A 119 1.69 5.37 8.37
CA GLY A 119 1.24 4.02 8.69
C GLY A 119 -0.02 4.02 9.55
N THR A 120 -0.70 2.88 9.61
CA THR A 120 -1.89 2.70 10.45
C THR A 120 -1.77 1.45 11.31
N ASP A 121 -2.24 1.54 12.55
CA ASP A 121 -2.40 0.39 13.43
C ASP A 121 -3.66 0.57 14.30
N PHE A 122 -4.06 -0.42 15.05
CA PHE A 122 -5.28 -0.39 15.84
C PHE A 122 -5.08 -0.98 17.24
N PHE A 123 -5.80 -0.44 18.22
CA PHE A 123 -5.93 -1.11 19.52
C PHE A 123 -6.93 -2.26 19.44
N LYS A 124 -8.12 -2.03 18.86
CA LYS A 124 -9.11 -3.08 18.58
C LYS A 124 -9.81 -2.80 17.27
N THR A 125 -10.14 -3.85 16.55
CA THR A 125 -10.90 -3.74 15.31
C THR A 125 -11.83 -4.93 15.15
N ARG A 126 -12.91 -4.70 14.41
CA ARG A 126 -13.75 -5.76 13.86
C ARG A 126 -13.79 -5.57 12.35
N CYS A 127 -13.31 -6.55 11.61
CA CYS A 127 -13.17 -6.49 10.16
C CYS A 127 -14.05 -7.53 9.49
N ASN A 128 -14.62 -7.16 8.34
CA ASN A 128 -15.24 -8.10 7.43
C ASN A 128 -14.20 -8.54 6.40
N ILE A 129 -13.65 -9.74 6.58
CA ILE A 129 -12.56 -10.28 5.73
C ILE A 129 -12.86 -11.69 5.25
N ASN A 130 -12.23 -12.09 4.14
CA ASN A 130 -12.36 -13.43 3.59
C ASN A 130 -11.69 -14.47 4.52
N SER A 131 -12.30 -15.64 4.62
CA SER A 131 -11.62 -16.80 5.16
C SER A 131 -10.65 -17.37 4.13
N SER A 132 -9.39 -17.56 4.51
CA SER A 132 -8.39 -18.27 3.70
C SER A 132 -8.74 -19.77 3.50
N GLU A 133 -9.71 -20.28 4.26
CA GLU A 133 -10.19 -21.65 4.18
C GLU A 133 -11.39 -21.81 3.23
N GLY A 134 -11.73 -20.75 2.47
CA GLY A 134 -12.80 -20.81 1.47
C GLY A 134 -14.23 -20.76 2.02
N THR A 135 -14.42 -20.43 3.30
CA THR A 135 -15.75 -20.35 3.94
C THR A 135 -16.46 -19.00 3.70
N GLY A 136 -15.93 -18.17 2.83
CA GLY A 136 -16.49 -16.84 2.50
C GLY A 136 -16.04 -15.74 3.45
N ARG A 137 -16.69 -14.57 3.36
CA ARG A 137 -16.42 -13.40 4.21
C ARG A 137 -17.15 -13.50 5.54
N GLY A 138 -16.51 -13.01 6.60
CA GLY A 138 -17.12 -12.94 7.92
C GLY A 138 -16.54 -11.81 8.76
N ASN A 139 -17.23 -11.48 9.85
CA ASN A 139 -16.79 -10.49 10.81
C ASN A 139 -15.89 -11.14 11.88
N HIS A 140 -14.64 -10.69 11.93
CA HIS A 140 -13.65 -11.17 12.88
C HIS A 140 -13.13 -10.01 13.74
N SER A 141 -12.87 -10.28 15.03
CA SER A 141 -12.42 -9.25 15.97
C SER A 141 -10.96 -9.50 16.34
N PHE A 142 -10.19 -8.41 16.39
CA PHE A 142 -8.77 -8.42 16.70
C PHE A 142 -8.48 -7.36 17.76
N CYS A 143 -7.45 -7.59 18.57
CA CYS A 143 -7.01 -6.65 19.59
C CYS A 143 -5.47 -6.63 19.62
N SER A 144 -4.90 -5.44 19.74
CA SER A 144 -3.47 -5.25 19.85
C SER A 144 -3.05 -4.97 21.29
N ALA A 145 -1.97 -5.60 21.72
CA ALA A 145 -1.27 -5.28 22.96
C ALA A 145 0.08 -4.59 22.70
N ASP A 146 0.35 -4.22 21.45
CA ASP A 146 1.60 -3.59 21.04
C ASP A 146 1.78 -2.25 21.75
N PRO A 147 3.01 -1.86 22.16
CA PRO A 147 3.22 -0.73 23.04
C PRO A 147 2.59 0.58 22.58
N LEU A 148 2.68 0.89 21.28
CA LEU A 148 2.08 2.11 20.70
C LEU A 148 0.58 1.96 20.52
N ALA A 149 0.10 0.87 19.91
CA ALA A 149 -1.34 0.67 19.70
C ALA A 149 -2.14 0.65 21.04
N ALA A 150 -1.56 0.09 22.10
CA ALA A 150 -2.17 0.07 23.43
C ALA A 150 -2.35 1.46 24.07
N GLN A 151 -1.60 2.49 23.63
CA GLN A 151 -1.78 3.86 24.12
C GLN A 151 -3.15 4.42 23.72
N ALA A 152 -3.72 4.01 22.57
CA ALA A 152 -5.07 4.41 22.18
C ALA A 152 -6.12 4.06 23.26
N LYS A 153 -5.96 2.91 23.96
CA LYS A 153 -6.79 2.55 25.10
C LYS A 153 -6.60 3.50 26.29
N ARG A 154 -5.34 3.86 26.59
CA ARG A 154 -5.01 4.75 27.73
C ARG A 154 -5.54 6.17 27.50
N LEU A 155 -5.47 6.64 26.24
CA LEU A 155 -5.98 7.93 25.82
C LEU A 155 -7.52 7.94 25.68
N GLY A 156 -8.16 6.77 25.60
CA GLY A 156 -9.60 6.64 25.38
C GLY A 156 -10.04 7.05 23.97
N GLY A 157 -9.14 7.11 23.00
CA GLY A 157 -9.40 7.55 21.63
C GLY A 157 -8.27 7.22 20.67
N SER A 158 -8.54 7.43 19.38
CA SER A 158 -7.52 7.34 18.34
C SER A 158 -6.53 8.50 18.46
N TYR A 159 -5.28 8.30 18.03
CA TYR A 159 -4.27 9.34 18.05
C TYR A 159 -3.34 9.26 16.84
N TYR A 160 -2.72 10.38 16.53
CA TYR A 160 -1.68 10.54 15.51
C TYR A 160 -0.34 10.75 16.22
N LEU A 161 0.70 10.12 15.73
CA LEU A 161 2.07 10.26 16.20
C LEU A 161 2.96 10.65 15.03
N ASP A 162 3.43 11.90 15.03
CA ASP A 162 4.46 12.41 14.13
C ASP A 162 5.83 12.03 14.71
N PHE A 163 6.62 11.28 13.96
CA PHE A 163 7.90 10.79 14.45
C PHE A 163 8.94 11.91 14.57
N ALA A 164 8.87 12.93 13.71
CA ALA A 164 9.76 14.08 13.78
C ALA A 164 9.54 14.92 15.04
N GLY A 165 8.34 14.86 15.63
CA GLY A 165 8.01 15.55 16.89
C GLY A 165 8.44 14.82 18.15
N VAL A 166 9.01 13.59 18.04
CA VAL A 166 9.38 12.79 19.19
C VAL A 166 10.78 13.15 19.68
N SER A 167 10.92 13.49 20.98
CA SER A 167 12.21 13.87 21.58
C SER A 167 13.19 12.69 21.57
N GLU A 168 14.39 12.92 21.06
CA GLU A 168 15.49 11.96 21.08
C GLU A 168 15.80 11.48 22.50
N GLY A 169 16.13 10.20 22.64
CA GLY A 169 16.48 9.57 23.92
C GLY A 169 15.28 9.27 24.84
N GLY A 170 14.07 9.64 24.46
CA GLY A 170 12.86 9.28 25.20
C GLY A 170 12.42 7.83 24.95
N GLU A 171 11.50 7.32 25.81
CA GLU A 171 10.95 5.97 25.65
C GLU A 171 10.27 5.77 24.30
N THR A 172 9.46 6.73 23.85
CA THR A 172 8.78 6.69 22.55
C THR A 172 9.79 6.67 21.40
N TYR A 173 10.85 7.49 21.48
CA TYR A 173 11.93 7.47 20.48
C TYR A 173 12.58 6.10 20.38
N THR A 174 12.90 5.50 21.54
CA THR A 174 13.48 4.16 21.61
C THR A 174 12.57 3.10 20.98
N LEU A 175 11.26 3.16 21.23
CA LEU A 175 10.29 2.26 20.63
C LEU A 175 10.25 2.41 19.10
N LEU A 176 10.22 3.65 18.60
CA LEU A 176 10.16 3.91 17.15
C LEU A 176 11.41 3.44 16.40
N HIS A 177 12.58 3.46 17.07
CA HIS A 177 13.87 3.09 16.49
C HIS A 177 14.35 1.69 16.89
N SER A 178 13.47 0.87 17.42
CA SER A 178 13.75 -0.52 17.80
C SER A 178 12.71 -1.45 17.16
N ALA A 179 13.11 -2.69 16.92
CA ALA A 179 12.18 -3.69 16.43
C ALA A 179 11.04 -3.90 17.43
N MET A 180 9.81 -3.70 17.00
CA MET A 180 8.61 -3.91 17.79
C MET A 180 7.53 -4.59 16.95
N THR A 181 6.58 -5.24 17.62
CA THR A 181 5.43 -5.80 16.95
C THR A 181 4.42 -4.70 16.61
N MET A 182 3.87 -4.79 15.40
CA MET A 182 2.83 -3.90 14.85
C MET A 182 1.73 -4.73 14.21
N GLY A 183 0.54 -4.16 14.05
CA GLY A 183 -0.54 -4.80 13.33
C GLY A 183 -0.19 -5.01 11.85
N SER A 184 -0.45 -6.20 11.34
CA SER A 184 -0.30 -6.53 9.91
C SER A 184 -1.48 -7.41 9.48
N LEU A 185 -2.67 -6.81 9.51
CA LEU A 185 -3.91 -7.50 9.19
C LEU A 185 -4.19 -7.39 7.69
N GLY A 186 -4.00 -8.50 6.97
CA GLY A 186 -4.34 -8.62 5.56
C GLY A 186 -5.79 -9.03 5.30
N GLU A 187 -6.11 -9.38 4.07
CA GLU A 187 -7.46 -9.75 3.64
C GLU A 187 -7.87 -11.19 3.96
N GLY A 188 -6.94 -12.03 4.41
CA GLY A 188 -7.19 -13.43 4.70
C GLY A 188 -7.33 -13.72 6.20
N TYR A 189 -8.47 -14.29 6.62
CA TYR A 189 -8.65 -14.81 7.98
C TYR A 189 -8.35 -16.30 8.02
N THR A 190 -7.55 -16.72 9.01
CA THR A 190 -7.37 -18.11 9.39
C THR A 190 -7.82 -18.33 10.83
N PHE A 191 -8.29 -19.54 11.17
CA PHE A 191 -8.65 -19.87 12.55
C PHE A 191 -7.49 -19.66 13.53
N LEU A 192 -6.25 -19.79 13.06
CA LEU A 192 -5.04 -19.59 13.85
C LEU A 192 -4.93 -18.15 14.39
N MET A 193 -5.43 -17.16 13.67
CA MET A 193 -5.45 -15.76 14.11
C MET A 193 -6.26 -15.53 15.37
N LYS A 194 -7.27 -16.38 15.62
CA LYS A 194 -8.06 -16.35 16.85
C LYS A 194 -7.29 -16.86 18.08
N LEU A 195 -6.34 -17.76 17.85
CA LEU A 195 -5.56 -18.41 18.93
C LEU A 195 -4.19 -17.77 19.12
N LEU A 196 -3.58 -17.29 18.04
CA LEU A 196 -2.21 -16.77 18.00
C LEU A 196 -2.20 -15.35 17.44
N PRO A 197 -2.22 -14.29 18.28
CA PRO A 197 -2.16 -12.90 17.81
C PRO A 197 -0.97 -12.59 16.92
N GLN A 198 0.15 -13.31 17.04
CA GLN A 198 1.34 -13.14 16.21
C GLN A 198 1.09 -13.41 14.72
N SER A 199 0.05 -14.16 14.36
CA SER A 199 -0.27 -14.52 12.99
C SER A 199 -0.81 -13.34 12.15
N TYR A 200 -1.17 -12.21 12.78
CA TYR A 200 -1.56 -10.97 12.11
C TYR A 200 -0.72 -9.77 12.57
N ARG A 201 0.51 -10.03 12.96
CA ARG A 201 1.48 -9.00 13.36
C ARG A 201 2.80 -9.19 12.64
N THR A 202 3.49 -8.10 12.44
CA THR A 202 4.87 -8.08 11.95
C THR A 202 5.77 -7.46 13.01
N ALA A 203 7.05 -7.82 12.98
CA ALA A 203 8.09 -7.18 13.81
C ALA A 203 9.01 -6.41 12.88
N ASP A 204 9.07 -5.10 13.06
CA ASP A 204 9.94 -4.21 12.28
C ASP A 204 10.24 -2.94 13.08
N ILE A 205 11.08 -2.05 12.54
CA ILE A 205 11.43 -0.76 13.13
C ILE A 205 10.50 0.30 12.55
N PRO A 206 9.55 0.88 13.31
CA PRO A 206 8.55 1.81 12.77
C PRO A 206 9.17 2.98 12.00
N ALA A 207 10.25 3.58 12.51
CA ALA A 207 10.92 4.73 11.87
C ALA A 207 11.63 4.40 10.54
N GLU A 208 11.83 3.12 10.21
CA GLU A 208 12.32 2.69 8.90
C GLU A 208 11.19 2.52 7.87
N LEU A 209 9.94 2.43 8.34
CA LEU A 209 8.77 2.17 7.52
C LEU A 209 7.96 3.43 7.23
N TYR A 210 7.83 4.31 8.26
CA TYR A 210 6.90 5.43 8.26
C TYR A 210 7.53 6.70 8.79
N ASP A 211 6.99 7.85 8.37
CA ASP A 211 7.31 9.17 8.95
C ASP A 211 6.34 9.51 10.10
N ALA A 212 5.16 8.90 10.10
CA ALA A 212 4.13 9.05 11.14
C ALA A 212 3.21 7.83 11.20
N MET A 213 2.42 7.71 12.26
CA MET A 213 1.39 6.66 12.37
C MET A 213 0.08 7.18 12.98
N ILE A 214 -1.02 6.60 12.51
CA ILE A 214 -2.34 6.76 13.11
C ILE A 214 -2.70 5.47 13.85
N PHE A 215 -2.97 5.59 15.14
CA PHE A 215 -3.41 4.48 15.98
C PHE A 215 -4.91 4.59 16.24
N VAL A 216 -5.68 3.68 15.63
CA VAL A 216 -7.14 3.65 15.74
C VAL A 216 -7.55 2.96 17.04
N TYR A 217 -8.32 3.65 17.89
CA TYR A 217 -8.80 3.06 19.14
C TYR A 217 -9.76 1.89 18.89
N SER A 218 -10.72 2.08 18.00
CA SER A 218 -11.69 1.05 17.65
C SER A 218 -12.23 1.24 16.24
N ALA A 219 -12.18 0.19 15.43
CA ALA A 219 -12.79 0.17 14.11
C ALA A 219 -13.94 -0.84 14.04
N SER A 220 -14.96 -0.50 13.27
CA SER A 220 -16.10 -1.36 12.93
C SER A 220 -15.96 -1.95 11.53
N PRO A 221 -16.59 -3.10 11.25
CA PRO A 221 -16.54 -3.69 9.92
C PRO A 221 -17.22 -2.80 8.88
N ILE A 222 -16.76 -2.90 7.64
CA ILE A 222 -17.45 -2.30 6.50
C ILE A 222 -18.83 -2.95 6.32
N THR A 223 -19.79 -2.16 5.84
CA THR A 223 -21.06 -2.67 5.33
C THR A 223 -20.91 -2.85 3.83
N LEU A 224 -21.09 -4.07 3.36
CA LEU A 224 -21.09 -4.32 1.92
C LEU A 224 -22.40 -3.74 1.35
N THR A 225 -22.29 -2.95 0.29
CA THR A 225 -23.44 -2.54 -0.54
C THR A 225 -23.73 -3.67 -1.52
N GLU A 226 -25.02 -3.99 -1.68
CA GLU A 226 -25.49 -4.93 -2.71
C GLU A 226 -25.28 -4.38 -4.11
#